data_532bd3c91e0e7aaefd544c62edf6a09a
#
_entry.id   532bd3c91e0e7aaefd544c62edf6a09a
#
_cell.length_a   1.000
_cell.length_b   1.000
_cell.length_c   1.000
_cell.angle_alpha   90.00
_cell.angle_beta   90.00
_cell.angle_gamma   90.00
#
_symmetry.space_group_name_H-M   'P 1'
#
loop_
_entity.id
_entity.type
_entity.pdbx_description
1 polymer ?
#
loop_
_entity_poly.entity_id
_entity_poly.type
_entity_poly.pdbx_seq_one_letter_code
_entity_poly.pdbx_strand_id
1 'polypeptide(L)'
;MSTSARKISTKSLFERFLETNDQEAWSAVITALLRSVHEVDRAALQIWCAFCPLSLFQALQRSKNPEKLARELLLQGNYHLKDQVDSSHTFLYGHRYWPEVKKAVETHADSFGSETVLLSDQILGVAASVGAGLQVSQSLLVAITAAAFMTVQQAGVEAFKAAPGHMLIPPDVAKKSPEQILRERAKNDRQGLLGFLKTVDKKWTVTYDENDQWATYKMNDMQDLAWGAASDRSRNWREIDPRRVEGPIPVECRSASCGTCWVGILGGAEKLSDVAAREGKQIKRFGYIDTAEPKPLIRLACQAQTSGAVSIVIPPWNGVYGKYLREQEGNE
;
A
#
# COMPACT_ATOMS: atom_id res chain seq x y z
N MET A 1 11.32 41.35 -20.66
CA MET A 1 10.82 41.00 -19.31
C MET A 1 9.43 40.40 -19.49
N SER A 2 9.37 39.06 -19.51
CA SER A 2 8.11 38.33 -19.65
C SER A 2 7.68 37.88 -18.25
N THR A 3 6.68 38.53 -17.69
CA THR A 3 6.02 38.13 -16.45
C THR A 3 5.17 36.89 -16.72
N SER A 4 5.72 35.73 -16.37
CA SER A 4 4.95 34.50 -16.31
C SER A 4 3.90 34.63 -15.21
N ALA A 5 2.68 34.94 -15.59
CA ALA A 5 1.53 34.89 -14.70
C ALA A 5 1.36 33.45 -14.22
N ARG A 6 1.66 33.20 -12.94
CA ARG A 6 1.33 31.95 -12.25
C ARG A 6 -0.18 31.78 -12.34
N LYS A 7 -0.68 30.89 -13.21
CA LYS A 7 -2.08 30.48 -13.26
C LYS A 7 -2.41 29.92 -11.86
N ILE A 8 -3.16 30.68 -11.06
CA ILE A 8 -3.76 30.17 -9.83
C ILE A 8 -4.84 29.19 -10.31
N SER A 9 -4.52 27.90 -10.32
CA SER A 9 -5.51 26.86 -10.58
C SER A 9 -6.50 26.90 -9.40
N THR A 10 -7.73 27.33 -9.68
CA THR A 10 -8.83 27.24 -8.71
C THR A 10 -9.21 25.78 -8.59
N LYS A 11 -9.04 25.21 -7.38
CA LYS A 11 -9.42 23.82 -7.07
C LYS A 11 -10.87 23.58 -7.46
N SER A 12 -11.14 22.40 -8.03
CA SER A 12 -12.49 21.96 -8.39
C SER A 12 -13.36 21.80 -7.12
N LEU A 13 -14.69 21.73 -7.30
CA LEU A 13 -15.61 21.42 -6.20
C LEU A 13 -15.28 20.09 -5.54
N PHE A 14 -14.92 19.09 -6.34
CA PHE A 14 -14.55 17.77 -5.84
C PHE A 14 -13.27 17.78 -5.00
N GLU A 15 -12.23 18.51 -5.44
CA GLU A 15 -11.00 18.66 -4.63
C GLU A 15 -11.28 19.32 -3.28
N ARG A 16 -12.10 20.38 -3.26
CA ARG A 16 -12.52 21.03 -2.02
C ARG A 16 -13.28 20.09 -1.09
N PHE A 17 -14.20 19.31 -1.65
CA PHE A 17 -14.92 18.28 -0.89
C PHE A 17 -13.96 17.26 -0.29
N LEU A 18 -13.01 16.73 -1.06
CA LEU A 18 -12.03 15.78 -0.55
C LEU A 18 -11.16 16.38 0.56
N GLU A 19 -10.78 17.65 0.46
CA GLU A 19 -9.96 18.36 1.46
C GLU A 19 -10.67 18.56 2.81
N THR A 20 -12.01 18.46 2.86
CA THR A 20 -12.74 18.47 4.15
C THR A 20 -12.54 17.18 4.94
N ASN A 21 -12.02 16.11 4.31
CA ASN A 21 -11.76 14.83 4.93
C ASN A 21 -10.26 14.71 5.26
N ASP A 22 -9.94 14.80 6.54
CA ASP A 22 -8.58 14.62 7.07
C ASP A 22 -8.21 13.12 7.20
N GLN A 23 -7.06 12.83 7.81
CA GLN A 23 -6.59 11.47 8.02
C GLN A 23 -7.53 10.64 8.90
N GLU A 24 -8.14 11.24 9.92
CA GLU A 24 -9.06 10.57 10.84
C GLU A 24 -10.38 10.24 10.15
N ALA A 25 -10.96 11.21 9.41
CA ALA A 25 -12.14 11.01 8.58
C ALA A 25 -11.94 9.87 7.57
N TRP A 26 -10.80 9.84 6.88
CA TRP A 26 -10.46 8.75 5.97
C TRP A 26 -10.34 7.41 6.69
N SER A 27 -9.72 7.35 7.86
CA SER A 27 -9.63 6.11 8.65
C SER A 27 -11.01 5.57 9.01
N ALA A 28 -11.93 6.44 9.40
CA ALA A 28 -13.33 6.07 9.68
C ALA A 28 -14.04 5.58 8.39
N VAL A 29 -13.87 6.27 7.27
CA VAL A 29 -14.44 5.89 5.96
C VAL A 29 -13.91 4.52 5.53
N ILE A 30 -12.61 4.29 5.55
CA ILE A 30 -12.02 3.00 5.18
C ILE A 30 -12.56 1.89 6.07
N THR A 31 -12.62 2.09 7.39
CA THR A 31 -13.19 1.12 8.34
C THR A 31 -14.63 0.76 8.00
N ALA A 32 -15.46 1.75 7.66
CA ALA A 32 -16.84 1.53 7.25
C ALA A 32 -16.93 0.76 5.92
N LEU A 33 -16.08 1.10 4.95
CA LEU A 33 -16.04 0.47 3.62
C LEU A 33 -15.58 -0.99 3.64
N LEU A 34 -14.77 -1.44 4.63
CA LEU A 34 -14.22 -2.80 4.67
C LEU A 34 -15.30 -3.89 4.57
N ARG A 35 -16.51 -3.63 5.04
CA ARG A 35 -17.65 -4.57 4.92
C ARG A 35 -18.14 -4.73 3.48
N SER A 36 -17.96 -3.69 2.66
CA SER A 36 -18.34 -3.66 1.24
C SER A 36 -17.20 -4.05 0.31
N VAL A 37 -15.97 -4.16 0.84
CA VAL A 37 -14.78 -4.60 0.10
C VAL A 37 -14.74 -6.11 0.03
N HIS A 38 -14.48 -6.67 -1.15
CA HIS A 38 -14.23 -8.10 -1.33
C HIS A 38 -13.03 -8.56 -0.48
N GLU A 39 -13.10 -9.78 0.06
CA GLU A 39 -12.06 -10.34 0.94
C GLU A 39 -10.65 -10.22 0.35
N VAL A 40 -10.51 -10.42 -0.96
CA VAL A 40 -9.22 -10.35 -1.68
C VAL A 40 -8.50 -9.02 -1.52
N ASP A 41 -9.24 -7.91 -1.32
CA ASP A 41 -8.69 -6.56 -1.21
C ASP A 41 -8.80 -5.93 0.19
N ARG A 42 -9.39 -6.60 1.19
CA ARG A 42 -9.53 -6.01 2.54
C ARG A 42 -8.20 -5.64 3.17
N ALA A 43 -7.27 -6.60 3.20
CA ALA A 43 -5.91 -6.35 3.69
C ALA A 43 -5.14 -5.38 2.77
N ALA A 44 -5.26 -5.57 1.46
CA ALA A 44 -4.57 -4.75 0.47
C ALA A 44 -4.95 -3.27 0.57
N LEU A 45 -6.25 -2.94 0.77
CA LEU A 45 -6.69 -1.54 0.94
C LEU A 45 -6.08 -0.91 2.19
N GLN A 46 -6.07 -1.61 3.33
CA GLN A 46 -5.48 -1.10 4.57
C GLN A 46 -3.97 -0.88 4.44
N ILE A 47 -3.27 -1.82 3.77
CA ILE A 47 -1.84 -1.69 3.46
C ILE A 47 -1.60 -0.50 2.54
N TRP A 48 -2.43 -0.33 1.50
CA TRP A 48 -2.31 0.80 0.59
C TRP A 48 -2.47 2.15 1.32
N CYS A 49 -3.44 2.26 2.22
CA CYS A 49 -3.61 3.46 3.06
C CYS A 49 -2.40 3.74 3.94
N ALA A 50 -1.74 2.70 4.46
CA ALA A 50 -0.49 2.86 5.21
C ALA A 50 0.69 3.30 4.32
N PHE A 51 0.71 2.87 3.05
CA PHE A 51 1.74 3.28 2.10
C PHE A 51 1.53 4.71 1.58
N CYS A 52 0.29 5.21 1.63
CA CYS A 52 -0.09 6.52 1.11
C CYS A 52 -0.77 7.39 2.17
N PRO A 53 -0.16 7.61 3.36
CA PRO A 53 -0.81 8.31 4.45
C PRO A 53 -1.03 9.78 4.10
N LEU A 54 -2.28 10.24 4.21
CA LEU A 54 -2.67 11.62 3.95
C LEU A 54 -1.94 12.61 4.87
N SER A 55 -1.68 12.21 6.13
CA SER A 55 -0.95 13.01 7.11
C SER A 55 0.47 13.36 6.66
N LEU A 56 1.21 12.44 6.04
CA LEU A 56 2.53 12.72 5.48
C LEU A 56 2.46 13.72 4.31
N PHE A 57 1.50 13.50 3.40
CA PHE A 57 1.26 14.42 2.29
C PHE A 57 0.96 15.83 2.80
N GLN A 58 0.04 15.96 3.77
CA GLN A 58 -0.33 17.25 4.35
C GLN A 58 0.84 17.92 5.07
N ALA A 59 1.66 17.16 5.81
CA ALA A 59 2.85 17.67 6.46
C ALA A 59 3.84 18.28 5.45
N LEU A 60 4.11 17.56 4.36
CA LEU A 60 4.99 18.06 3.30
C LEU A 60 4.39 19.29 2.59
N GLN A 61 3.07 19.28 2.33
CA GLN A 61 2.38 20.39 1.66
C GLN A 61 2.37 21.68 2.51
N ARG A 62 2.19 21.56 3.82
CA ARG A 62 2.17 22.71 4.76
C ARG A 62 3.56 23.23 5.10
N SER A 63 4.60 22.44 4.85
CA SER A 63 5.97 22.81 5.16
C SER A 63 6.45 23.99 4.29
N LYS A 64 7.09 24.97 4.90
CA LYS A 64 7.78 26.06 4.18
C LYS A 64 8.96 25.53 3.34
N ASN A 65 9.52 24.38 3.73
CA ASN A 65 10.62 23.72 3.01
C ASN A 65 10.38 22.20 3.03
N PRO A 66 9.58 21.66 2.08
CA PRO A 66 9.28 20.24 2.00
C PRO A 66 10.49 19.33 1.86
N GLU A 67 11.52 19.77 1.13
CA GLU A 67 12.75 19.01 0.96
C GLU A 67 13.56 18.89 2.26
N LYS A 68 13.59 19.93 3.07
CA LYS A 68 14.22 19.89 4.39
C LYS A 68 13.46 18.92 5.29
N LEU A 69 12.13 19.01 5.33
CA LEU A 69 11.28 18.11 6.10
C LEU A 69 11.46 16.65 5.65
N ALA A 70 11.48 16.39 4.35
CA ALA A 70 11.71 15.04 3.82
C ALA A 70 13.05 14.45 4.29
N ARG A 71 14.12 15.26 4.31
CA ARG A 71 15.43 14.84 4.87
C ARG A 71 15.38 14.58 6.37
N GLU A 72 14.69 15.43 7.14
CA GLU A 72 14.52 15.25 8.59
C GLU A 72 13.72 13.98 8.93
N LEU A 73 12.75 13.64 8.08
CA LEU A 73 11.95 12.42 8.17
C LEU A 73 12.65 11.20 7.56
N LEU A 74 13.86 11.36 7.05
CA LEU A 74 14.65 10.30 6.40
C LEU A 74 13.87 9.60 5.26
N LEU A 75 13.04 10.36 4.52
CA LEU A 75 12.25 9.80 3.44
C LEU A 75 13.14 9.35 2.29
N GLN A 76 12.96 8.11 1.86
CA GLN A 76 13.64 7.50 0.72
C GLN A 76 12.61 6.81 -0.18
N GLY A 77 12.91 6.74 -1.47
CA GLY A 77 12.03 6.15 -2.46
C GLY A 77 10.92 7.10 -2.94
N ASN A 78 9.86 6.55 -3.48
CA ASN A 78 8.77 7.32 -4.06
C ASN A 78 7.60 7.47 -3.06
N TYR A 79 7.53 8.59 -2.37
CA TYR A 79 6.52 8.94 -1.36
C TYR A 79 5.46 9.95 -1.87
N HIS A 80 5.49 10.31 -3.15
CA HIS A 80 4.49 11.20 -3.77
C HIS A 80 3.52 10.43 -4.67
N LEU A 81 2.23 10.41 -4.33
CA LEU A 81 1.21 9.73 -5.13
C LEU A 81 1.06 10.30 -6.55
N LYS A 82 1.33 11.59 -6.74
CA LYS A 82 1.29 12.22 -8.09
C LYS A 82 2.21 11.53 -9.10
N ASP A 83 3.30 10.91 -8.64
CA ASP A 83 4.28 10.22 -9.49
C ASP A 83 3.94 8.73 -9.66
N GLN A 84 2.85 8.26 -9.03
CA GLN A 84 2.44 6.85 -8.94
C GLN A 84 0.93 6.66 -9.16
N VAL A 85 0.27 7.56 -9.90
CA VAL A 85 -1.19 7.54 -10.09
C VAL A 85 -1.67 6.18 -10.57
N ASP A 86 -0.98 5.57 -11.55
CA ASP A 86 -1.36 4.29 -12.12
C ASP A 86 -0.70 3.08 -11.43
N SER A 87 0.35 3.28 -10.61
CA SER A 87 1.19 2.18 -10.12
C SER A 87 1.10 1.91 -8.63
N SER A 88 0.66 2.87 -7.81
CA SER A 88 0.67 2.73 -6.34
C SER A 88 -0.20 1.58 -5.80
N HIS A 89 -1.15 1.11 -6.57
CA HIS A 89 -2.18 0.15 -6.18
C HIS A 89 -2.20 -1.13 -7.03
N THR A 90 -1.09 -1.47 -7.69
CA THR A 90 -0.99 -2.67 -8.56
C THR A 90 -1.22 -3.98 -7.80
N PHE A 91 -0.97 -4.00 -6.50
CA PHE A 91 -1.19 -5.17 -5.64
C PHE A 91 -2.65 -5.34 -5.17
N LEU A 92 -3.55 -4.36 -5.41
CA LEU A 92 -4.97 -4.54 -5.23
C LEU A 92 -5.53 -5.40 -6.38
N TYR A 93 -6.40 -6.36 -6.04
CA TYR A 93 -7.13 -7.11 -7.06
C TYR A 93 -7.91 -6.19 -7.99
N GLY A 94 -8.54 -5.15 -7.45
CA GLY A 94 -9.30 -4.14 -8.18
C GLY A 94 -8.50 -3.37 -9.23
N HIS A 95 -7.16 -3.40 -9.23
CA HIS A 95 -6.32 -2.76 -10.26
C HIS A 95 -6.62 -3.28 -11.68
N ARG A 96 -7.18 -4.48 -11.81
CA ARG A 96 -7.66 -5.06 -13.09
C ARG A 96 -8.69 -4.17 -13.79
N TYR A 97 -9.39 -3.35 -13.03
CA TYR A 97 -10.47 -2.46 -13.48
C TYR A 97 -10.03 -0.98 -13.42
N TRP A 98 -8.73 -0.73 -13.30
CA TRP A 98 -8.19 0.63 -13.11
C TRP A 98 -8.60 1.60 -14.24
N PRO A 99 -8.51 1.23 -15.53
CA PRO A 99 -8.88 2.15 -16.61
C PRO A 99 -10.32 2.67 -16.49
N GLU A 100 -11.26 1.78 -16.18
CA GLU A 100 -12.68 2.10 -16.05
C GLU A 100 -12.97 2.87 -14.77
N VAL A 101 -12.36 2.47 -13.64
CA VAL A 101 -12.49 3.17 -12.37
C VAL A 101 -11.92 4.58 -12.47
N LYS A 102 -10.73 4.73 -13.04
CA LYS A 102 -10.10 6.05 -13.26
C LYS A 102 -11.00 6.96 -14.06
N LYS A 103 -11.50 6.49 -15.21
CA LYS A 103 -12.42 7.24 -16.08
C LYS A 103 -13.71 7.64 -15.35
N ALA A 104 -14.26 6.73 -14.53
CA ALA A 104 -15.48 7.02 -13.75
C ALA A 104 -15.21 8.08 -12.68
N VAL A 105 -14.06 8.04 -12.00
CA VAL A 105 -13.65 9.05 -11.01
C VAL A 105 -13.41 10.42 -11.68
N GLU A 106 -12.82 10.47 -12.87
CA GLU A 106 -12.66 11.70 -13.66
C GLU A 106 -14.02 12.31 -14.01
N THR A 107 -14.94 11.50 -14.52
CA THR A 107 -16.31 11.93 -14.85
C THR A 107 -17.05 12.42 -13.60
N HIS A 108 -16.90 11.69 -12.48
CA HIS A 108 -17.46 12.09 -11.20
C HIS A 108 -16.91 13.44 -10.72
N ALA A 109 -15.60 13.65 -10.80
CA ALA A 109 -14.97 14.91 -10.43
C ALA A 109 -15.45 16.10 -11.26
N ASP A 110 -15.71 15.89 -12.57
CA ASP A 110 -16.22 16.92 -13.48
C ASP A 110 -17.70 17.28 -13.24
N SER A 111 -18.50 16.31 -12.83
CA SER A 111 -19.95 16.46 -12.58
C SER A 111 -20.29 16.70 -11.10
N PHE A 112 -19.31 16.76 -10.22
CA PHE A 112 -19.53 16.88 -8.77
C PHE A 112 -20.20 18.22 -8.42
N GLY A 113 -21.41 18.16 -7.83
CA GLY A 113 -22.25 19.33 -7.60
C GLY A 113 -22.68 19.60 -6.16
N SER A 114 -22.31 18.73 -5.19
CA SER A 114 -22.78 18.86 -3.81
C SER A 114 -21.72 18.43 -2.79
N GLU A 115 -21.46 19.29 -1.81
CA GLU A 115 -20.54 19.03 -0.70
C GLU A 115 -21.22 18.33 0.51
N THR A 116 -22.53 18.05 0.44
CA THR A 116 -23.32 17.55 1.58
C THR A 116 -23.46 16.04 1.65
N VAL A 117 -22.77 15.30 0.79
CA VAL A 117 -22.86 13.84 0.68
C VAL A 117 -21.66 13.19 1.38
N LEU A 118 -21.89 12.03 2.02
CA LEU A 118 -20.82 11.30 2.70
C LEU A 118 -19.79 10.76 1.69
N LEU A 119 -18.52 10.85 2.05
CA LEU A 119 -17.43 10.34 1.22
C LEU A 119 -17.57 8.84 0.91
N SER A 120 -18.00 8.04 1.89
CA SER A 120 -18.29 6.61 1.71
C SER A 120 -19.33 6.35 0.62
N ASP A 121 -20.40 7.17 0.59
CA ASP A 121 -21.50 7.00 -0.36
C ASP A 121 -21.04 7.37 -1.79
N GLN A 122 -20.18 8.38 -1.93
CA GLN A 122 -19.59 8.73 -3.21
C GLN A 122 -18.71 7.60 -3.74
N ILE A 123 -17.86 7.03 -2.90
CA ILE A 123 -17.01 5.88 -3.27
C ILE A 123 -17.88 4.68 -3.68
N LEU A 124 -18.90 4.34 -2.88
CA LEU A 124 -19.81 3.24 -3.20
C LEU A 124 -20.61 3.50 -4.47
N GLY A 125 -21.08 4.72 -4.69
CA GLY A 125 -21.84 5.10 -5.89
C GLY A 125 -21.01 4.94 -7.18
N VAL A 126 -19.78 5.42 -7.18
CA VAL A 126 -18.86 5.25 -8.32
C VAL A 126 -18.54 3.77 -8.54
N ALA A 127 -18.21 3.02 -7.48
CA ALA A 127 -17.95 1.59 -7.58
C ALA A 127 -19.15 0.80 -8.13
N ALA A 128 -20.38 1.15 -7.71
CA ALA A 128 -21.61 0.52 -8.20
C ALA A 128 -21.84 0.82 -9.69
N SER A 129 -21.64 2.07 -10.11
CA SER A 129 -21.80 2.47 -11.52
C SER A 129 -20.83 1.72 -12.44
N VAL A 130 -19.53 1.63 -12.03
CA VAL A 130 -18.53 0.88 -12.80
C VAL A 130 -18.86 -0.62 -12.81
N GLY A 131 -19.28 -1.17 -11.66
CA GLY A 131 -19.66 -2.58 -11.54
C GLY A 131 -20.83 -2.97 -12.46
N ALA A 132 -21.84 -2.10 -12.56
CA ALA A 132 -22.95 -2.29 -13.47
C ALA A 132 -22.51 -2.27 -14.94
N GLY A 133 -21.62 -1.34 -15.32
CA GLY A 133 -21.10 -1.23 -16.67
C GLY A 133 -20.24 -2.42 -17.09
N LEU A 134 -19.43 -2.96 -16.18
CA LEU A 134 -18.54 -4.10 -16.41
C LEU A 134 -19.18 -5.47 -16.13
N GLN A 135 -20.38 -5.49 -15.54
CA GLN A 135 -21.05 -6.71 -15.06
C GLN A 135 -20.21 -7.50 -14.04
N VAL A 136 -19.52 -6.77 -13.15
CA VAL A 136 -18.72 -7.34 -12.06
C VAL A 136 -19.27 -6.90 -10.70
N SER A 137 -18.97 -7.67 -9.65
CA SER A 137 -19.40 -7.32 -8.30
C SER A 137 -18.82 -5.98 -7.87
N GLN A 138 -19.66 -5.09 -7.36
CA GLN A 138 -19.27 -3.82 -6.76
C GLN A 138 -18.17 -4.01 -5.72
N SER A 139 -18.22 -5.09 -4.93
CA SER A 139 -17.26 -5.36 -3.86
C SER A 139 -15.80 -5.45 -4.34
N LEU A 140 -15.56 -5.86 -5.59
CA LEU A 140 -14.24 -5.92 -6.22
C LEU A 140 -13.71 -4.53 -6.61
N LEU A 141 -14.58 -3.51 -6.63
CA LEU A 141 -14.27 -2.16 -7.10
C LEU A 141 -14.13 -1.15 -5.97
N VAL A 142 -14.71 -1.41 -4.79
CA VAL A 142 -14.73 -0.45 -3.68
C VAL A 142 -13.33 -0.05 -3.25
N ALA A 143 -12.41 -1.00 -3.11
CA ALA A 143 -11.04 -0.73 -2.65
C ALA A 143 -10.27 0.16 -3.64
N ILE A 144 -10.31 -0.16 -4.93
CA ILE A 144 -9.61 0.61 -5.97
C ILE A 144 -10.25 1.98 -6.18
N THR A 145 -11.57 2.11 -6.00
CA THR A 145 -12.27 3.40 -6.07
C THR A 145 -11.87 4.29 -4.87
N ALA A 146 -11.78 3.74 -3.66
CA ALA A 146 -11.30 4.46 -2.49
C ALA A 146 -9.85 4.95 -2.69
N ALA A 147 -8.96 4.10 -3.21
CA ALA A 147 -7.59 4.47 -3.57
C ALA A 147 -7.56 5.58 -4.62
N ALA A 148 -8.44 5.54 -5.62
CA ALA A 148 -8.54 6.59 -6.65
C ALA A 148 -8.95 7.94 -6.06
N PHE A 149 -9.96 7.98 -5.18
CA PHE A 149 -10.40 9.22 -4.50
C PHE A 149 -9.28 9.84 -3.64
N MET A 150 -8.59 9.02 -2.84
CA MET A 150 -7.46 9.50 -2.05
C MET A 150 -6.28 9.93 -2.93
N THR A 151 -6.08 9.28 -4.08
CA THR A 151 -5.08 9.71 -5.07
C THR A 151 -5.43 11.08 -5.64
N VAL A 152 -6.70 11.33 -5.97
CA VAL A 152 -7.16 12.68 -6.40
C VAL A 152 -6.91 13.71 -5.31
N GLN A 153 -7.18 13.40 -4.05
CA GLN A 153 -6.92 14.33 -2.93
C GLN A 153 -5.44 14.69 -2.78
N GLN A 154 -4.54 13.73 -2.99
CA GLN A 154 -3.11 13.96 -2.81
C GLN A 154 -2.41 14.48 -4.08
N ALA A 155 -2.81 14.00 -5.26
CA ALA A 155 -2.19 14.39 -6.52
C ALA A 155 -2.83 15.63 -7.17
N GLY A 156 -4.12 15.87 -6.90
CA GLY A 156 -4.98 16.82 -7.59
C GLY A 156 -5.64 16.23 -8.85
N VAL A 157 -6.79 16.78 -9.25
CA VAL A 157 -7.58 16.33 -10.40
C VAL A 157 -6.77 16.41 -11.70
N GLU A 158 -5.99 17.46 -11.90
CA GLU A 158 -5.21 17.65 -13.12
C GLU A 158 -4.12 16.57 -13.29
N ALA A 159 -3.37 16.28 -12.22
CA ALA A 159 -2.34 15.23 -12.25
C ALA A 159 -2.98 13.83 -12.40
N PHE A 160 -4.11 13.61 -11.74
CA PHE A 160 -4.88 12.37 -11.88
C PHE A 160 -5.34 12.14 -13.32
N LYS A 161 -5.90 13.15 -13.98
CA LYS A 161 -6.33 13.09 -15.40
C LYS A 161 -5.14 12.93 -16.35
N ALA A 162 -4.01 13.56 -16.07
CA ALA A 162 -2.83 13.50 -16.92
C ALA A 162 -2.17 12.10 -16.95
N ALA A 163 -2.41 11.26 -15.93
CA ALA A 163 -1.89 9.90 -15.92
C ALA A 163 -2.57 9.04 -16.99
N PRO A 164 -1.84 8.10 -17.65
CA PRO A 164 -2.37 7.31 -18.77
C PRO A 164 -3.59 6.43 -18.44
N GLY A 165 -3.74 5.99 -17.19
CA GLY A 165 -4.82 5.10 -16.76
C GLY A 165 -4.60 3.65 -17.19
N HIS A 166 -3.35 3.20 -17.27
CA HIS A 166 -3.03 1.86 -17.74
C HIS A 166 -3.13 0.82 -16.62
N MET A 167 -3.69 -0.33 -16.95
CA MET A 167 -3.57 -1.53 -16.13
C MET A 167 -2.14 -2.09 -16.26
N LEU A 168 -1.41 -2.14 -15.15
CA LEU A 168 0.03 -2.49 -15.12
C LEU A 168 0.31 -3.92 -14.65
N ILE A 169 -0.68 -4.81 -14.70
CA ILE A 169 -0.50 -6.23 -14.36
C ILE A 169 -0.47 -7.10 -15.62
N PRO A 170 0.30 -8.22 -15.63
CA PRO A 170 0.35 -9.14 -16.75
C PRO A 170 -1.02 -9.75 -17.08
N PRO A 171 -1.32 -10.01 -18.37
CA PRO A 171 -2.63 -10.54 -18.79
C PRO A 171 -3.00 -11.91 -18.20
N ASP A 172 -2.03 -12.75 -17.90
CA ASP A 172 -2.23 -14.05 -17.25
C ASP A 172 -2.64 -13.89 -15.77
N VAL A 173 -2.03 -12.92 -15.07
CA VAL A 173 -2.41 -12.56 -13.70
C VAL A 173 -3.79 -11.88 -13.68
N ALA A 174 -4.06 -11.01 -14.65
CA ALA A 174 -5.35 -10.33 -14.76
C ALA A 174 -6.54 -11.28 -14.89
N LYS A 175 -6.34 -12.47 -15.49
CA LYS A 175 -7.37 -13.51 -15.67
C LYS A 175 -7.66 -14.33 -14.41
N LYS A 176 -6.83 -14.28 -13.38
CA LYS A 176 -7.06 -15.05 -12.14
C LYS A 176 -8.30 -14.51 -11.42
N SER A 177 -9.16 -15.41 -10.95
CA SER A 177 -10.30 -15.03 -10.12
C SER A 177 -9.87 -14.58 -8.70
N PRO A 178 -10.69 -13.82 -7.98
CA PRO A 178 -10.38 -13.44 -6.60
C PRO A 178 -10.17 -14.65 -5.68
N GLU A 179 -10.93 -15.75 -5.90
CA GLU A 179 -10.78 -16.99 -5.12
C GLU A 179 -9.48 -17.72 -5.46
N GLN A 180 -8.98 -17.61 -6.70
CA GLN A 180 -7.67 -18.15 -7.07
C GLN A 180 -6.55 -17.41 -6.33
N ILE A 181 -6.59 -16.08 -6.29
CA ILE A 181 -5.61 -15.27 -5.54
C ILE A 181 -5.66 -15.60 -4.06
N LEU A 182 -6.85 -15.65 -3.44
CA LEU A 182 -6.99 -16.03 -2.03
C LEU A 182 -6.42 -17.42 -1.73
N ARG A 183 -6.69 -18.40 -2.61
CA ARG A 183 -6.10 -19.74 -2.47
C ARG A 183 -4.58 -19.75 -2.63
N GLU A 184 -4.03 -18.94 -3.54
CA GLU A 184 -2.57 -18.81 -3.71
C GLU A 184 -1.93 -18.20 -2.45
N ARG A 185 -2.54 -17.17 -1.88
CA ARG A 185 -2.09 -16.53 -0.61
C ARG A 185 -2.14 -17.49 0.59
N ALA A 186 -3.16 -18.37 0.64
CA ALA A 186 -3.32 -19.34 1.73
C ALA A 186 -2.43 -20.59 1.58
N LYS A 187 -1.89 -20.83 0.38
CA LYS A 187 -1.14 -22.05 0.05
C LYS A 187 0.21 -22.09 0.78
N ASN A 188 0.51 -23.24 1.36
CA ASN A 188 1.85 -23.54 1.85
C ASN A 188 2.65 -24.35 0.84
N ASP A 189 3.98 -24.25 0.93
CA ASP A 189 4.88 -25.09 0.16
C ASP A 189 4.69 -26.56 0.50
N ARG A 190 4.70 -27.39 -0.54
CA ARG A 190 4.80 -28.84 -0.35
C ARG A 190 6.23 -29.19 0.07
N GLN A 191 6.39 -29.72 1.27
CA GLN A 191 7.69 -30.18 1.78
C GLN A 191 8.08 -31.58 1.24
N GLY A 192 7.36 -32.11 0.23
CA GLY A 192 7.49 -33.47 -0.30
C GLY A 192 6.64 -34.51 0.44
N LEU A 193 6.66 -35.75 -0.03
CA LEU A 193 5.80 -36.83 0.48
C LEU A 193 6.05 -37.15 1.98
N LEU A 194 7.27 -36.88 2.48
CA LEU A 194 7.69 -37.06 3.88
C LEU A 194 7.97 -35.74 4.58
N GLY A 195 7.35 -34.65 4.12
CA GLY A 195 7.57 -33.31 4.67
C GLY A 195 7.24 -33.19 6.18
N PHE A 196 6.31 -34.01 6.67
CA PHE A 196 5.96 -34.06 8.09
C PHE A 196 7.10 -34.63 8.97
N LEU A 197 8.05 -35.36 8.40
CA LEU A 197 9.23 -35.88 9.11
C LEU A 197 10.41 -34.89 9.10
N LYS A 198 10.35 -33.85 8.27
CA LYS A 198 11.42 -32.83 8.23
C LYS A 198 11.20 -31.82 9.36
N THR A 199 12.01 -31.91 10.39
CA THR A 199 12.03 -30.95 11.50
C THR A 199 13.03 -29.81 11.28
N VAL A 200 14.09 -30.01 10.51
CA VAL A 200 15.27 -29.12 10.44
C VAL A 200 15.37 -28.36 9.09
N ASP A 201 14.88 -28.94 7.99
CA ASP A 201 15.09 -28.38 6.63
C ASP A 201 13.80 -27.87 5.95
N LYS A 202 12.84 -27.38 6.74
CA LYS A 202 11.65 -26.77 6.15
C LYS A 202 12.00 -25.46 5.49
N LYS A 203 11.57 -25.29 4.23
CA LYS A 203 11.73 -24.05 3.48
C LYS A 203 10.37 -23.52 3.05
N TRP A 204 10.19 -22.20 3.19
CA TRP A 204 8.96 -21.52 2.84
C TRP A 204 9.20 -20.56 1.69
N THR A 205 8.18 -20.37 0.84
CA THR A 205 8.22 -19.34 -0.20
C THR A 205 7.66 -18.04 0.34
N VAL A 206 8.37 -16.96 0.11
CA VAL A 206 7.85 -15.60 0.26
C VAL A 206 7.63 -15.03 -1.14
N THR A 207 6.39 -14.62 -1.43
CA THR A 207 6.04 -13.87 -2.64
C THR A 207 6.08 -12.39 -2.30
N TYR A 208 6.86 -11.58 -3.02
CA TYR A 208 6.99 -10.15 -2.77
C TYR A 208 6.39 -9.26 -3.88
N ASP A 209 5.89 -9.87 -4.95
CA ASP A 209 5.02 -9.26 -5.97
C ASP A 209 4.14 -10.36 -6.59
N GLU A 210 2.83 -10.29 -6.35
CA GLU A 210 1.86 -11.28 -6.88
C GLU A 210 1.65 -11.15 -8.39
N ASN A 211 2.13 -10.08 -9.01
CA ASN A 211 2.03 -9.84 -10.45
C ASN A 211 3.23 -10.40 -11.23
N ASP A 212 4.29 -10.84 -10.56
CA ASP A 212 5.46 -11.48 -11.17
C ASP A 212 5.68 -12.87 -10.56
N GLN A 213 5.47 -13.92 -11.35
CA GLN A 213 5.68 -15.31 -10.92
C GLN A 213 7.11 -15.61 -10.43
N TRP A 214 8.08 -14.77 -10.80
CA TRP A 214 9.48 -14.87 -10.40
C TRP A 214 9.82 -14.05 -9.16
N ALA A 215 8.87 -13.23 -8.71
CA ALA A 215 9.05 -12.38 -7.53
C ALA A 215 8.85 -13.16 -6.23
N THR A 216 9.64 -14.21 -6.08
CA THR A 216 9.62 -15.09 -4.91
C THR A 216 11.03 -15.45 -4.46
N TYR A 217 11.20 -15.69 -3.15
CA TYR A 217 12.42 -16.27 -2.61
C TYR A 217 12.11 -17.38 -1.61
N LYS A 218 13.08 -18.25 -1.35
CA LYS A 218 13.00 -19.32 -0.36
C LYS A 218 13.74 -18.93 0.91
N MET A 219 13.15 -19.25 2.06
CA MET A 219 13.77 -19.04 3.35
C MET A 219 13.55 -20.24 4.28
N ASN A 220 14.36 -20.35 5.32
CA ASN A 220 14.24 -21.45 6.29
C ASN A 220 13.10 -21.16 7.29
N ASP A 221 12.59 -22.22 7.90
CA ASP A 221 11.60 -22.16 8.97
C ASP A 221 12.09 -21.27 10.11
N MET A 222 11.21 -20.43 10.65
CA MET A 222 11.51 -19.47 11.74
C MET A 222 12.63 -18.46 11.45
N GLN A 223 13.06 -18.31 10.20
CA GLN A 223 13.94 -17.24 9.78
C GLN A 223 13.15 -15.93 9.65
N ASP A 224 13.77 -14.76 9.84
CA ASP A 224 13.13 -13.48 9.55
C ASP A 224 13.11 -13.18 8.04
N LEU A 225 12.08 -12.44 7.61
CA LEU A 225 11.83 -12.16 6.19
C LEU A 225 13.01 -11.43 5.52
N ALA A 226 13.66 -10.51 6.23
CA ALA A 226 14.77 -9.73 5.68
C ALA A 226 16.03 -10.59 5.48
N TRP A 227 16.27 -11.54 6.38
CA TRP A 227 17.40 -12.46 6.23
C TRP A 227 17.16 -13.44 5.09
N GLY A 228 15.93 -13.96 4.97
CA GLY A 228 15.54 -14.79 3.84
C GLY A 228 15.70 -14.05 2.51
N ALA A 229 15.22 -12.81 2.43
CA ALA A 229 15.34 -11.96 1.25
C ALA A 229 16.79 -11.72 0.82
N ALA A 230 17.70 -11.55 1.77
CA ALA A 230 19.13 -11.31 1.50
C ALA A 230 19.83 -12.50 0.82
N SER A 231 19.23 -13.69 0.85
CA SER A 231 19.76 -14.86 0.12
C SER A 231 19.43 -14.84 -1.37
N ASP A 232 18.48 -14.01 -1.81
CA ASP A 232 18.09 -13.90 -3.20
C ASP A 232 19.09 -13.07 -4.00
N ARG A 233 19.82 -13.74 -4.89
CA ARG A 233 20.80 -13.15 -5.81
C ARG A 233 20.34 -13.20 -7.27
N SER A 234 19.06 -13.37 -7.51
CA SER A 234 18.50 -13.57 -8.86
C SER A 234 18.54 -12.32 -9.74
N ARG A 235 18.62 -11.13 -9.11
CA ARG A 235 18.58 -9.83 -9.82
C ARG A 235 19.61 -8.84 -9.25
N ASN A 236 19.91 -7.79 -10.03
CA ASN A 236 20.61 -6.62 -9.52
C ASN A 236 19.59 -5.69 -8.81
N TRP A 237 19.42 -5.88 -7.51
CA TRP A 237 18.39 -5.22 -6.73
C TRP A 237 18.54 -3.70 -6.71
N ARG A 238 19.77 -3.19 -6.70
CA ARG A 238 20.03 -1.73 -6.69
C ARG A 238 19.64 -1.02 -7.98
N GLU A 239 19.67 -1.71 -9.11
CA GLU A 239 19.21 -1.15 -10.39
C GLU A 239 17.68 -1.04 -10.43
N ILE A 240 16.97 -1.94 -9.74
CA ILE A 240 15.50 -1.91 -9.65
C ILE A 240 15.06 -0.82 -8.67
N ASP A 241 15.71 -0.73 -7.51
CA ASP A 241 15.42 0.24 -6.47
C ASP A 241 16.70 0.48 -5.64
N PRO A 242 17.24 1.70 -5.61
CA PRO A 242 18.49 2.02 -4.88
C PRO A 242 18.46 1.65 -3.39
N ARG A 243 17.27 1.54 -2.78
CA ARG A 243 17.09 1.13 -1.38
C ARG A 243 17.34 -0.37 -1.17
N ARG A 244 17.26 -1.20 -2.23
CA ARG A 244 17.41 -2.66 -2.19
C ARG A 244 18.89 -3.05 -2.31
N VAL A 245 19.56 -3.20 -1.19
CA VAL A 245 21.01 -3.45 -1.16
C VAL A 245 21.35 -4.93 -1.22
N GLU A 246 20.61 -5.77 -0.47
CA GLU A 246 20.97 -7.18 -0.28
C GLU A 246 19.93 -8.16 -0.83
N GLY A 247 18.80 -7.69 -1.34
CA GLY A 247 17.70 -8.52 -1.82
C GLY A 247 16.48 -7.69 -2.15
N PRO A 248 15.31 -8.33 -2.39
CA PRO A 248 14.09 -7.63 -2.76
C PRO A 248 13.57 -6.64 -1.71
N ILE A 249 13.84 -6.87 -0.42
CA ILE A 249 13.38 -6.00 0.68
C ILE A 249 14.47 -4.99 1.01
N PRO A 250 14.18 -3.67 1.06
CA PRO A 250 15.11 -2.68 1.60
C PRO A 250 15.48 -2.98 3.06
N VAL A 251 16.76 -3.09 3.38
CA VAL A 251 17.25 -3.41 4.74
C VAL A 251 18.53 -2.65 5.03
N GLU A 252 18.65 -2.04 6.21
CA GLU A 252 19.85 -1.38 6.69
C GLU A 252 20.36 -1.95 8.01
N CYS A 253 19.54 -1.92 9.08
CA CYS A 253 20.02 -2.15 10.44
C CYS A 253 19.77 -3.56 11.01
N ARG A 254 18.85 -4.35 10.47
CA ARG A 254 18.42 -5.68 10.92
C ARG A 254 18.01 -5.77 12.41
N SER A 255 17.82 -4.64 13.08
CA SER A 255 17.60 -4.54 14.53
C SER A 255 16.37 -3.71 14.91
N ALA A 256 15.44 -3.54 14.00
CA ALA A 256 14.24 -2.71 14.18
C ALA A 256 14.53 -1.24 14.55
N SER A 257 15.63 -0.66 14.09
CA SER A 257 16.05 0.69 14.52
C SER A 257 15.83 1.78 13.45
N CYS A 258 15.83 1.42 12.15
CA CYS A 258 15.84 2.38 11.05
C CYS A 258 14.49 2.54 10.33
N GLY A 259 13.57 1.57 10.41
CA GLY A 259 12.29 1.62 9.70
C GLY A 259 12.36 1.33 8.19
N THR A 260 13.53 0.93 7.67
CA THR A 260 13.74 0.74 6.24
C THR A 260 13.03 -0.51 5.72
N CYS A 261 12.94 -1.58 6.52
CA CYS A 261 12.48 -2.91 6.11
C CYS A 261 10.99 -3.19 6.39
N TRP A 262 10.16 -2.19 6.48
CA TRP A 262 8.74 -2.43 6.65
C TRP A 262 8.09 -3.00 5.38
N VAL A 263 7.12 -3.90 5.57
CA VAL A 263 6.39 -4.57 4.50
C VAL A 263 4.92 -4.72 4.86
N GLY A 264 4.04 -4.73 3.85
CA GLY A 264 2.63 -5.10 4.01
C GLY A 264 2.46 -6.62 3.87
N ILE A 265 1.58 -7.22 4.64
CA ILE A 265 1.28 -8.65 4.62
C ILE A 265 -0.04 -8.88 3.90
N LEU A 266 0.01 -9.33 2.65
CA LEU A 266 -1.17 -9.61 1.84
C LEU A 266 -1.82 -10.96 2.17
N GLY A 267 -1.01 -11.93 2.59
CA GLY A 267 -1.50 -13.26 2.97
C GLY A 267 -0.50 -14.01 3.84
N GLY A 268 -1.01 -14.90 4.69
CA GLY A 268 -0.19 -15.70 5.60
C GLY A 268 0.22 -15.00 6.90
N ALA A 269 -0.50 -13.93 7.31
CA ALA A 269 -0.22 -13.24 8.57
C ALA A 269 -0.25 -14.18 9.79
N GLU A 270 -1.12 -15.19 9.78
CA GLU A 270 -1.25 -16.22 10.81
C GLU A 270 0.00 -17.12 10.95
N LYS A 271 0.85 -17.15 9.92
CA LYS A 271 2.09 -17.93 9.87
C LYS A 271 3.32 -17.15 10.36
N LEU A 272 3.16 -15.84 10.56
CA LEU A 272 4.22 -15.01 11.11
C LEU A 272 4.25 -15.09 12.64
N SER A 273 5.42 -14.86 13.21
CA SER A 273 5.58 -14.67 14.67
C SER A 273 4.71 -13.50 15.15
N ASP A 274 4.35 -13.50 16.42
CA ASP A 274 3.71 -12.35 17.04
C ASP A 274 4.64 -11.14 17.05
N VAL A 275 4.07 -9.94 17.11
CA VAL A 275 4.86 -8.70 17.17
C VAL A 275 5.55 -8.61 18.54
N ALA A 276 6.87 -8.63 18.52
CA ALA A 276 7.65 -8.40 19.73
C ALA A 276 7.52 -6.92 20.19
N ALA A 277 7.66 -6.69 21.51
CA ALA A 277 7.53 -5.35 22.09
C ALA A 277 8.42 -4.29 21.42
N ARG A 278 9.65 -4.69 21.02
CA ARG A 278 10.58 -3.82 20.31
C ARG A 278 10.04 -3.44 18.92
N GLU A 279 9.55 -4.42 18.16
CA GLU A 279 8.96 -4.17 16.83
C GLU A 279 7.77 -3.23 16.94
N GLY A 280 6.81 -3.51 17.82
CA GLY A 280 5.61 -2.69 18.01
C GLY A 280 5.94 -1.24 18.40
N LYS A 281 6.89 -1.04 19.33
CA LYS A 281 7.38 0.29 19.69
C LYS A 281 7.98 1.04 18.50
N GLN A 282 8.74 0.37 17.65
CA GLN A 282 9.39 1.00 16.51
C GLN A 282 8.40 1.29 15.37
N ILE A 283 7.43 0.41 15.08
CA ILE A 283 6.39 0.70 14.08
C ILE A 283 5.64 1.97 14.45
N LYS A 284 5.26 2.16 15.72
CA LYS A 284 4.64 3.41 16.21
C LYS A 284 5.57 4.62 16.05
N ARG A 285 6.87 4.46 16.32
CA ARG A 285 7.86 5.52 16.13
C ARG A 285 8.02 5.93 14.67
N PHE A 286 7.91 4.97 13.74
CA PHE A 286 8.01 5.23 12.31
C PHE A 286 6.73 5.84 11.74
N GLY A 287 5.59 5.75 12.46
CA GLY A 287 4.31 6.32 12.06
C GLY A 287 3.55 5.44 11.06
N TYR A 288 3.74 4.13 11.15
CA TYR A 288 3.00 3.16 10.33
C TYR A 288 1.64 2.81 11.00
N ILE A 289 0.99 1.72 10.54
CA ILE A 289 -0.27 1.24 11.14
C ILE A 289 -0.06 0.88 12.62
N ASP A 290 -1.09 1.10 13.45
CA ASP A 290 -1.09 0.64 14.83
C ASP A 290 -0.99 -0.89 14.88
N THR A 291 -0.13 -1.37 15.78
CA THR A 291 0.19 -2.78 15.96
C THR A 291 -0.46 -3.34 17.23
N ALA A 292 -1.63 -2.84 17.61
CA ALA A 292 -2.37 -3.32 18.78
C ALA A 292 -2.73 -4.82 18.66
N GLU A 293 -2.84 -5.34 17.45
CA GLU A 293 -3.14 -6.74 17.18
C GLU A 293 -1.88 -7.60 17.09
N PRO A 294 -1.94 -8.89 17.50
CA PRO A 294 -0.76 -9.78 17.48
C PRO A 294 -0.26 -10.10 16.07
N LYS A 295 -1.11 -9.97 15.06
CA LYS A 295 -0.82 -10.23 13.63
C LYS A 295 -1.19 -9.05 12.75
N PRO A 296 -0.52 -7.88 12.90
CA PRO A 296 -0.85 -6.69 12.12
C PRO A 296 -0.45 -6.88 10.64
N LEU A 297 -1.09 -6.09 9.78
CA LEU A 297 -0.82 -6.09 8.33
C LEU A 297 0.50 -5.43 7.95
N ILE A 298 1.09 -4.61 8.81
CA ILE A 298 2.41 -4.00 8.60
C ILE A 298 3.41 -4.60 9.59
N ARG A 299 4.53 -5.07 9.07
CA ARG A 299 5.59 -5.72 9.85
C ARG A 299 6.97 -5.15 9.48
N LEU A 300 7.89 -5.22 10.41
CA LEU A 300 9.31 -5.02 10.12
C LEU A 300 9.93 -6.37 9.70
N ALA A 301 10.32 -6.49 8.45
CA ALA A 301 10.82 -7.75 7.88
C ALA A 301 12.01 -8.34 8.64
N CYS A 302 12.84 -7.51 9.30
CA CYS A 302 13.95 -7.95 10.14
C CYS A 302 13.53 -8.49 11.53
N GLN A 303 12.22 -8.52 11.82
CA GLN A 303 11.68 -9.05 13.07
C GLN A 303 10.63 -10.14 12.82
N ALA A 304 9.96 -10.08 11.67
CA ALA A 304 8.89 -11.00 11.31
C ALA A 304 9.47 -12.36 10.88
N GLN A 305 9.37 -13.38 11.74
CA GLN A 305 9.74 -14.76 11.43
C GLN A 305 8.55 -15.51 10.86
N THR A 306 8.77 -16.43 9.91
CA THR A 306 7.67 -17.21 9.33
C THR A 306 7.82 -18.71 9.56
N SER A 307 6.68 -19.37 9.80
CA SER A 307 6.51 -20.82 9.87
C SER A 307 5.65 -21.36 8.70
N GLY A 308 5.51 -20.61 7.62
CA GLY A 308 4.75 -20.97 6.43
C GLY A 308 5.00 -20.02 5.26
N ALA A 309 4.42 -20.32 4.10
CA ALA A 309 4.51 -19.42 2.95
C ALA A 309 3.69 -18.14 3.21
N VAL A 310 4.23 -16.99 2.81
CA VAL A 310 3.61 -15.68 2.98
C VAL A 310 3.66 -14.86 1.69
N SER A 311 2.67 -14.00 1.50
CA SER A 311 2.66 -12.98 0.44
C SER A 311 2.79 -11.60 1.06
N ILE A 312 3.77 -10.84 0.60
CA ILE A 312 4.06 -9.49 1.09
C ILE A 312 4.01 -8.49 -0.06
N VAL A 313 3.94 -7.21 0.29
CA VAL A 313 4.16 -6.10 -0.63
C VAL A 313 5.17 -5.14 -0.05
N ILE A 314 6.11 -4.70 -0.89
CA ILE A 314 7.19 -3.80 -0.50
C ILE A 314 6.71 -2.37 -0.71
N PRO A 315 6.78 -1.49 0.32
CA PRO A 315 6.34 -0.11 0.19
C PRO A 315 7.23 0.67 -0.78
N PRO A 316 6.66 1.63 -1.53
CA PRO A 316 7.42 2.43 -2.49
C PRO A 316 8.40 3.40 -1.82
N TRP A 317 8.29 3.60 -0.51
CA TRP A 317 9.13 4.48 0.28
C TRP A 317 9.41 3.92 1.67
N ASN A 318 10.34 4.51 2.38
CA ASN A 318 10.56 4.34 3.82
C ASN A 318 10.99 5.66 4.46
N GLY A 319 10.81 5.77 5.79
CA GLY A 319 11.14 6.97 6.53
C GLY A 319 10.71 6.87 8.00
N VAL A 320 10.87 7.98 8.73
CA VAL A 320 10.54 8.08 10.17
C VAL A 320 9.70 9.33 10.38
N TYR A 321 8.38 9.24 10.37
CA TYR A 321 7.52 10.41 10.55
C TYR A 321 6.60 10.36 11.78
N GLY A 322 6.50 9.23 12.47
CA GLY A 322 5.67 9.10 13.67
C GLY A 322 6.08 10.00 14.82
N LYS A 323 7.38 10.34 14.93
CA LYS A 323 7.84 11.34 15.90
C LYS A 323 7.28 12.73 15.56
N TYR A 324 7.32 13.11 14.29
CA TYR A 324 6.79 14.36 13.80
C TYR A 324 5.27 14.47 14.07
N LEU A 325 4.51 13.41 13.80
CA LEU A 325 3.06 13.39 14.08
C LEU A 325 2.77 13.66 15.56
N ARG A 326 3.47 12.98 16.47
CA ARG A 326 3.30 13.18 17.93
C ARG A 326 3.72 14.57 18.42
N GLU A 327 4.72 15.17 17.78
CA GLU A 327 5.14 16.55 18.13
C GLU A 327 4.10 17.58 17.69
N GLN A 328 3.34 17.30 16.62
CA GLN A 328 2.21 18.15 16.22
C GLN A 328 1.00 17.97 17.16
N GLU A 329 0.65 16.72 17.52
CA GLU A 329 -0.42 16.41 18.47
C GLU A 329 -0.18 16.99 19.88
N GLY A 330 1.08 17.11 20.32
CA GLY A 330 1.46 17.68 21.62
C GLY A 330 1.55 19.21 21.64
N ASN A 331 1.43 19.88 20.49
CA ASN A 331 1.46 21.34 20.35
C ASN A 331 0.07 21.95 20.07
N GLU A 332 -1.00 21.15 19.95
CA GLU A 332 -2.40 21.54 19.92
C GLU A 332 -3.01 21.42 21.34
#